data_3f05b6810a30de7d343a5cc7d67d09b1
#
_entry.id   3f05b6810a30de7d343a5cc7d67d09b1
#
_cell.length_a   1.000
_cell.length_b   1.000
_cell.length_c   1.000
_cell.angle_alpha   90.00
_cell.angle_beta   90.00
_cell.angle_gamma   90.00
#
_symmetry.space_group_name_H-M   'P 1'
#
loop_
_entity.id
_entity.type
_entity.pdbx_description
1 polymer ?
#
loop_
_entity_poly.entity_id
_entity_poly.type
_entity_poly.pdbx_seq_one_letter_code
_entity_poly.pdbx_strand_id
1 'polypeptide(L)'
;MRGKLYSVGIGPGDPELMTLKAVRLLKECDVVALPKGDTDVMTAKEIVNHVVDLDAKPQLIVYMPMTKDMAAMDKAHREGADAIEKLLDEGKNVVFITLGCPTVYATCLYVHKLVLKDGYDAELVAGVTSICAVAAKLNTSLCERAEPLIVLPGSYKQSAAFLDGP
;
A
#
# COMPACT_ATOMS: atom_id res chain seq x y z
N MET A 1 -9.01 23.81 7.23
CA MET A 1 -8.10 23.34 6.15
C MET A 1 -8.37 21.86 5.96
N ARG A 2 -8.50 21.34 4.75
CA ARG A 2 -8.65 19.90 4.53
C ARG A 2 -7.40 19.15 4.98
N GLY A 3 -7.58 17.91 5.46
CA GLY A 3 -6.48 17.00 5.73
C GLY A 3 -5.83 16.45 4.48
N LYS A 4 -4.81 15.60 4.65
CA LYS A 4 -4.03 14.97 3.57
C LYS A 4 -4.04 13.45 3.70
N LEU A 5 -4.14 12.75 2.55
CA LEU A 5 -3.95 11.31 2.46
C LEU A 5 -2.47 10.98 2.23
N TYR A 6 -1.93 10.05 3.01
CA TYR A 6 -0.63 9.42 2.77
C TYR A 6 -0.84 7.93 2.51
N SER A 7 -0.56 7.46 1.29
CA SER A 7 -0.53 6.02 1.00
C SER A 7 0.88 5.50 1.24
N VAL A 8 1.06 4.74 2.31
CA VAL A 8 2.36 4.44 2.90
C VAL A 8 2.71 2.97 2.74
N GLY A 9 3.85 2.69 2.12
CA GLY A 9 4.45 1.37 2.10
C GLY A 9 5.12 1.06 3.44
N ILE A 10 4.73 -0.07 4.05
CA ILE A 10 5.24 -0.50 5.35
C ILE A 10 6.30 -1.58 5.26
N GLY A 11 6.82 -1.83 4.06
CA GLY A 11 7.78 -2.91 3.84
C GLY A 11 7.13 -4.29 3.64
N PRO A 12 7.94 -5.32 3.36
CA PRO A 12 7.44 -6.61 2.89
C PRO A 12 7.15 -7.64 4.00
N GLY A 13 7.26 -7.27 5.26
CA GLY A 13 6.97 -8.16 6.40
C GLY A 13 7.87 -7.97 7.61
N ASP A 14 9.14 -7.67 7.40
CA ASP A 14 10.07 -7.36 8.49
C ASP A 14 9.83 -5.92 8.98
N PRO A 15 9.49 -5.71 10.27
CA PRO A 15 9.26 -4.37 10.82
C PRO A 15 10.49 -3.45 10.70
N GLU A 16 11.71 -3.99 10.71
CA GLU A 16 12.95 -3.21 10.55
C GLU A 16 13.12 -2.65 9.12
N LEU A 17 12.35 -3.17 8.14
CA LEU A 17 12.32 -2.65 6.78
C LEU A 17 11.30 -1.53 6.57
N MET A 18 10.65 -1.04 7.63
CA MET A 18 9.84 0.17 7.57
C MET A 18 10.76 1.39 7.43
N THR A 19 10.39 2.30 6.54
CA THR A 19 11.15 3.56 6.40
C THR A 19 10.89 4.49 7.58
N LEU A 20 11.87 5.30 7.96
CA LEU A 20 11.72 6.32 9.01
C LEU A 20 10.55 7.28 8.70
N LYS A 21 10.32 7.59 7.41
CA LYS A 21 9.19 8.43 6.99
C LYS A 21 7.85 7.73 7.26
N ALA A 22 7.74 6.42 6.98
CA ALA A 22 6.54 5.65 7.28
C ALA A 22 6.24 5.65 8.78
N VAL A 23 7.23 5.36 9.61
CA VAL A 23 7.10 5.37 11.09
C VAL A 23 6.67 6.73 11.61
N ARG A 24 7.30 7.82 11.11
CA ARG A 24 6.96 9.18 11.52
C ARG A 24 5.51 9.51 11.17
N LEU A 25 5.07 9.27 9.93
CA LEU A 25 3.71 9.54 9.49
C LEU A 25 2.66 8.73 10.26
N LEU A 26 2.94 7.46 10.56
CA LEU A 26 2.08 6.63 11.39
C LEU A 26 1.93 7.17 12.82
N LYS A 27 2.97 7.76 13.38
CA LYS A 27 2.91 8.41 14.70
C LYS A 27 2.13 9.71 14.67
N GLU A 28 2.28 10.51 13.62
CA GLU A 28 1.74 11.88 13.49
C GLU A 28 0.29 11.92 12.97
N CYS A 29 -0.18 10.91 12.22
CA CYS A 29 -1.51 10.92 11.62
C CYS A 29 -2.65 10.86 12.64
N ASP A 30 -3.81 11.39 12.23
CA ASP A 30 -5.03 11.35 13.04
C ASP A 30 -5.76 10.02 12.92
N VAL A 31 -5.73 9.38 11.74
CA VAL A 31 -6.41 8.13 11.45
C VAL A 31 -5.52 7.22 10.62
N VAL A 32 -5.49 5.93 10.94
CA VAL A 32 -4.85 4.90 10.10
C VAL A 32 -5.92 4.13 9.33
N ALA A 33 -5.86 4.18 8.00
CA ALA A 33 -6.67 3.35 7.13
C ALA A 33 -5.99 2.00 6.91
N LEU A 34 -6.71 0.92 7.18
CA LEU A 34 -6.24 -0.46 7.12
C LEU A 34 -6.91 -1.20 5.97
N PRO A 35 -6.16 -1.76 5.02
CA PRO A 35 -6.74 -2.60 3.98
C PRO A 35 -7.23 -3.90 4.61
N LYS A 36 -8.46 -4.30 4.31
CA LYS A 36 -9.04 -5.59 4.71
C LYS A 36 -9.55 -6.32 3.47
N GLY A 37 -9.02 -7.51 3.21
CA GLY A 37 -9.54 -8.44 2.21
C GLY A 37 -10.69 -9.29 2.75
N ASP A 38 -10.93 -10.44 2.10
CA ASP A 38 -12.01 -11.37 2.47
C ASP A 38 -11.70 -12.21 3.72
N THR A 39 -10.49 -12.11 4.25
CA THR A 39 -10.07 -12.79 5.49
C THR A 39 -10.00 -11.83 6.66
N ASP A 40 -10.04 -12.36 7.90
CA ASP A 40 -9.90 -11.54 9.10
C ASP A 40 -8.45 -11.17 9.42
N VAL A 41 -7.49 -11.73 8.70
CA VAL A 41 -6.06 -11.46 8.89
C VAL A 41 -5.71 -10.10 8.33
N MET A 42 -5.16 -9.23 9.17
CA MET A 42 -4.67 -7.89 8.82
C MET A 42 -3.14 -7.81 8.95
N THR A 43 -2.45 -8.57 8.11
CA THR A 43 -0.97 -8.69 8.14
C THR A 43 -0.26 -7.33 8.18
N ALA A 44 -0.76 -6.34 7.44
CA ALA A 44 -0.17 -5.01 7.46
C ALA A 44 -0.25 -4.33 8.84
N LYS A 45 -1.37 -4.51 9.56
CA LYS A 45 -1.53 -4.01 10.93
C LYS A 45 -0.59 -4.72 11.89
N GLU A 46 -0.48 -6.04 11.78
CA GLU A 46 0.39 -6.84 12.64
C GLU A 46 1.86 -6.38 12.53
N ILE A 47 2.35 -6.18 11.31
CA ILE A 47 3.73 -5.70 11.08
C ILE A 47 3.94 -4.32 11.74
N VAL A 48 3.02 -3.39 11.52
CA VAL A 48 3.15 -2.03 12.07
C VAL A 48 3.11 -2.03 13.58
N ASN A 49 2.30 -2.86 14.21
CA ASN A 49 2.18 -2.95 15.67
C ASN A 49 3.48 -3.33 16.40
N HIS A 50 4.47 -3.90 15.69
CA HIS A 50 5.80 -4.09 16.26
C HIS A 50 6.58 -2.78 16.47
N VAL A 51 6.21 -1.69 15.78
CA VAL A 51 6.95 -0.41 15.78
C VAL A 51 6.09 0.75 16.28
N VAL A 52 4.81 0.76 15.90
CA VAL A 52 3.83 1.80 16.27
C VAL A 52 2.55 1.12 16.72
N ASP A 53 2.12 1.39 17.95
CA ASP A 53 0.86 0.87 18.50
C ASP A 53 -0.33 1.49 17.74
N LEU A 54 -0.91 0.72 16.81
CA LEU A 54 -2.09 1.13 16.06
C LEU A 54 -3.39 0.95 16.86
N ASP A 55 -3.40 0.13 17.90
CA ASP A 55 -4.60 -0.08 18.71
C ASP A 55 -4.94 1.15 19.56
N ALA A 56 -3.94 2.00 19.83
CA ALA A 56 -4.13 3.29 20.48
C ALA A 56 -4.60 4.41 19.53
N LYS A 57 -4.76 4.13 18.21
CA LYS A 57 -5.13 5.13 17.20
C LYS A 57 -6.51 4.88 16.60
N PRO A 58 -7.24 5.93 16.17
CA PRO A 58 -8.42 5.77 15.34
C PRO A 58 -8.10 5.00 14.06
N GLN A 59 -8.91 4.01 13.72
CA GLN A 59 -8.71 3.16 12.56
C GLN A 59 -9.93 3.24 11.63
N LEU A 60 -9.66 3.27 10.32
CA LEU A 60 -10.65 3.11 9.26
C LEU A 60 -10.37 1.80 8.51
N ILE A 61 -11.32 0.88 8.51
CA ILE A 61 -11.20 -0.34 7.70
C ILE A 61 -11.64 -0.02 6.28
N VAL A 62 -10.75 -0.25 5.31
CA VAL A 62 -11.03 -0.10 3.88
C VAL A 62 -11.11 -1.50 3.26
N TYR A 63 -12.29 -1.87 2.83
CA TYR A 63 -12.51 -3.18 2.21
C TYR A 63 -11.90 -3.21 0.80
N MET A 64 -11.04 -4.21 0.57
CA MET A 64 -10.28 -4.42 -0.66
C MET A 64 -10.53 -5.85 -1.15
N PRO A 65 -11.63 -6.14 -1.88
CA PRO A 65 -12.00 -7.50 -2.27
C PRO A 65 -10.99 -8.13 -3.23
N MET A 66 -10.71 -9.41 -3.02
CA MET A 66 -9.87 -10.22 -3.92
C MET A 66 -10.75 -10.95 -4.94
N THR A 67 -11.42 -10.20 -5.80
CA THR A 67 -12.36 -10.72 -6.82
C THR A 67 -11.90 -10.43 -8.24
N LYS A 68 -12.42 -11.18 -9.21
CA LYS A 68 -12.29 -10.87 -10.65
C LYS A 68 -13.43 -9.99 -11.18
N ASP A 69 -14.45 -9.74 -10.36
CA ASP A 69 -15.54 -8.83 -10.69
C ASP A 69 -15.05 -7.39 -10.58
N MET A 70 -14.79 -6.79 -11.75
CA MET A 70 -14.29 -5.41 -11.85
C MET A 70 -15.29 -4.41 -11.26
N ALA A 71 -16.58 -4.61 -11.45
CA ALA A 71 -17.60 -3.69 -10.96
C ALA A 71 -17.66 -3.71 -9.42
N ALA A 72 -17.54 -4.90 -8.81
CA ALA A 72 -17.48 -5.04 -7.35
C ALA A 72 -16.19 -4.41 -6.79
N MET A 73 -15.05 -4.56 -7.47
CA MET A 73 -13.79 -3.92 -7.08
C MET A 73 -13.90 -2.39 -7.16
N ASP A 74 -14.38 -1.85 -8.28
CA ASP A 74 -14.51 -0.40 -8.48
C ASP A 74 -15.44 0.22 -7.44
N LYS A 75 -16.54 -0.46 -7.12
CA LYS A 75 -17.45 -0.04 -6.06
C LYS A 75 -16.74 0.01 -4.69
N ALA A 76 -16.04 -1.04 -4.32
CA ALA A 76 -15.33 -1.09 -3.04
C ALA A 76 -14.22 -0.02 -2.95
N HIS A 77 -13.48 0.20 -4.04
CA HIS A 77 -12.47 1.27 -4.10
C HIS A 77 -13.12 2.65 -3.94
N ARG A 78 -14.28 2.89 -4.56
CA ARG A 78 -15.00 4.15 -4.42
C ARG A 78 -15.50 4.36 -2.98
N GLU A 79 -16.12 3.33 -2.38
CA GLU A 79 -16.56 3.38 -0.98
C GLU A 79 -15.39 3.67 -0.03
N GLY A 80 -14.23 3.07 -0.28
CA GLY A 80 -13.01 3.33 0.48
C GLY A 80 -12.51 4.77 0.35
N ALA A 81 -12.53 5.32 -0.89
CA ALA A 81 -12.16 6.70 -1.13
C ALA A 81 -13.14 7.67 -0.46
N ASP A 82 -14.46 7.46 -0.60
CA ASP A 82 -15.49 8.29 0.04
C ASP A 82 -15.34 8.34 1.57
N ALA A 83 -15.00 7.20 2.18
CA ALA A 83 -14.77 7.13 3.62
C ALA A 83 -13.52 7.92 4.06
N ILE A 84 -12.45 7.86 3.28
CA ILE A 84 -11.23 8.65 3.51
C ILE A 84 -11.51 10.13 3.32
N GLU A 85 -12.17 10.53 2.23
CA GLU A 85 -12.48 11.92 1.88
C GLU A 85 -13.30 12.63 2.97
N LYS A 86 -14.25 11.93 3.61
CA LYS A 86 -14.97 12.46 4.77
C LYS A 86 -14.03 12.86 5.91
N LEU A 87 -13.02 12.04 6.19
CA LEU A 87 -12.02 12.35 7.23
C LEU A 87 -11.12 13.53 6.80
N LEU A 88 -10.77 13.59 5.51
CA LEU A 88 -9.99 14.72 4.98
C LEU A 88 -10.79 16.04 5.05
N ASP A 89 -12.09 16.01 4.80
CA ASP A 89 -12.97 17.20 4.94
C ASP A 89 -13.09 17.66 6.40
N GLU A 90 -12.97 16.75 7.37
CA GLU A 90 -12.87 17.07 8.80
C GLU A 90 -11.50 17.65 9.20
N GLY A 91 -10.57 17.79 8.25
CA GLY A 91 -9.21 18.29 8.49
C GLY A 91 -8.23 17.24 9.02
N LYS A 92 -8.59 15.95 9.03
CA LYS A 92 -7.77 14.85 9.54
C LYS A 92 -6.77 14.37 8.51
N ASN A 93 -5.53 14.15 8.90
CA ASN A 93 -4.52 13.46 8.11
C ASN A 93 -4.71 11.95 8.23
N VAL A 94 -4.83 11.28 7.08
CA VAL A 94 -5.07 9.83 7.00
C VAL A 94 -3.84 9.14 6.44
N VAL A 95 -3.34 8.11 7.12
CA VAL A 95 -2.31 7.20 6.60
C VAL A 95 -2.97 5.90 6.17
N PHE A 96 -2.97 5.62 4.86
CA PHE A 96 -3.42 4.34 4.31
C PHE A 96 -2.24 3.42 4.10
N ILE A 97 -2.11 2.37 4.91
CA ILE A 97 -0.97 1.45 4.85
C ILE A 97 -1.14 0.39 3.76
N THR A 98 -0.03 -0.04 3.18
CA THR A 98 0.04 -1.18 2.25
C THR A 98 1.33 -1.97 2.45
N LEU A 99 1.30 -3.28 2.20
CA LEU A 99 2.51 -4.11 2.17
C LEU A 99 3.45 -3.66 1.04
N GLY A 100 4.75 -3.78 1.27
CA GLY A 100 5.78 -3.42 0.31
C GLY A 100 5.81 -1.92 0.01
N CYS A 101 5.65 -1.57 -1.26
CA CYS A 101 5.67 -0.20 -1.76
C CYS A 101 4.36 0.11 -2.53
N PRO A 102 3.69 1.25 -2.29
CA PRO A 102 2.44 1.60 -2.96
C PRO A 102 2.60 1.83 -4.47
N THR A 103 3.82 1.98 -4.96
CA THR A 103 4.11 2.19 -6.40
C THR A 103 4.27 0.89 -7.18
N VAL A 104 4.26 -0.29 -6.50
CA VAL A 104 4.48 -1.59 -7.14
C VAL A 104 3.31 -2.52 -6.83
N TYR A 105 2.39 -2.67 -7.79
CA TYR A 105 1.22 -3.57 -7.74
C TYR A 105 0.38 -3.50 -6.44
N ALA A 106 0.26 -2.31 -5.85
CA ALA A 106 -0.50 -2.11 -4.62
C ALA A 106 -1.94 -1.69 -4.89
N THR A 107 -2.91 -2.38 -4.28
CA THR A 107 -4.35 -2.08 -4.46
C THR A 107 -4.74 -0.72 -3.86
N CYS A 108 -4.07 -0.25 -2.83
CA CYS A 108 -4.30 1.08 -2.26
C CYS A 108 -4.15 2.22 -3.30
N LEU A 109 -3.40 1.98 -4.39
CA LEU A 109 -3.21 2.96 -5.46
C LEU A 109 -4.52 3.32 -6.17
N TYR A 110 -5.49 2.40 -6.26
CA TYR A 110 -6.79 2.70 -6.88
C TYR A 110 -7.57 3.73 -6.05
N VAL A 111 -7.65 3.53 -4.74
CA VAL A 111 -8.26 4.49 -3.81
C VAL A 111 -7.51 5.83 -3.82
N HIS A 112 -6.18 5.79 -3.78
CA HIS A 112 -5.33 6.98 -3.85
C HIS A 112 -5.61 7.84 -5.09
N LYS A 113 -5.75 7.20 -6.27
CA LYS A 113 -6.07 7.88 -7.53
C LYS A 113 -7.46 8.52 -7.52
N LEU A 114 -8.45 7.89 -6.88
CA LEU A 114 -9.79 8.44 -6.75
C LEU A 114 -9.75 9.70 -5.89
N VAL A 115 -9.12 9.66 -4.74
CA VAL A 115 -8.95 10.81 -3.83
C VAL A 115 -8.26 11.99 -4.53
N LEU A 116 -7.18 11.73 -5.30
CA LEU A 116 -6.53 12.76 -6.11
C LEU A 116 -7.45 13.34 -7.20
N LYS A 117 -8.19 12.47 -7.89
CA LYS A 117 -9.11 12.87 -8.96
C LYS A 117 -10.22 13.78 -8.44
N ASP A 118 -10.65 13.58 -7.20
CA ASP A 118 -11.70 14.35 -6.54
C ASP A 118 -11.16 15.64 -5.88
N GLY A 119 -9.87 15.96 -6.11
CA GLY A 119 -9.25 17.24 -5.76
C GLY A 119 -8.75 17.34 -4.33
N TYR A 120 -8.52 16.21 -3.66
CA TYR A 120 -7.87 16.16 -2.35
C TYR A 120 -6.34 16.05 -2.48
N ASP A 121 -5.63 16.53 -1.47
CA ASP A 121 -4.17 16.35 -1.40
C ASP A 121 -3.82 14.93 -0.96
N ALA A 122 -3.00 14.24 -1.75
CA ALA A 122 -2.56 12.89 -1.46
C ALA A 122 -1.11 12.67 -1.89
N GLU A 123 -0.38 11.86 -1.10
CA GLU A 123 1.05 11.58 -1.29
C GLU A 123 1.33 10.07 -1.21
N LEU A 124 2.11 9.56 -2.19
CA LEU A 124 2.66 8.20 -2.13
C LEU A 124 3.97 8.21 -1.35
N VAL A 125 4.07 7.35 -0.36
CA VAL A 125 5.27 7.18 0.46
C VAL A 125 5.87 5.82 0.18
N ALA A 126 7.05 5.80 -0.43
CA ALA A 126 7.73 4.57 -0.81
C ALA A 126 8.03 3.66 0.39
N GLY A 127 7.97 2.37 0.14
CA GLY A 127 8.41 1.32 1.08
C GLY A 127 9.38 0.36 0.41
N VAL A 128 10.01 -0.51 1.19
CA VAL A 128 10.87 -1.58 0.67
C VAL A 128 9.98 -2.63 0.00
N THR A 129 10.32 -2.99 -1.26
CA THR A 129 9.59 -4.01 -2.01
C THR A 129 10.01 -5.43 -1.62
N SER A 130 9.11 -6.40 -1.75
CA SER A 130 9.42 -7.81 -1.49
C SER A 130 10.56 -8.37 -2.37
N ILE A 131 10.63 -7.93 -3.64
CA ILE A 131 11.69 -8.38 -4.57
C ILE A 131 13.08 -7.99 -4.04
N CYS A 132 13.27 -6.76 -3.54
CA CYS A 132 14.53 -6.33 -2.96
C CYS A 132 14.81 -7.05 -1.63
N ALA A 133 13.80 -7.21 -0.77
CA ALA A 133 13.98 -7.86 0.52
C ALA A 133 14.32 -9.36 0.38
N VAL A 134 13.70 -10.06 -0.58
CA VAL A 134 14.00 -11.47 -0.86
C VAL A 134 15.44 -11.61 -1.39
N ALA A 135 15.86 -10.77 -2.33
CA ALA A 135 17.22 -10.81 -2.84
C ALA A 135 18.27 -10.59 -1.73
N ALA A 136 18.03 -9.58 -0.86
CA ALA A 136 18.88 -9.33 0.30
C ALA A 136 18.90 -10.51 1.28
N LYS A 137 17.74 -11.15 1.54
CA LYS A 137 17.64 -12.33 2.41
C LYS A 137 18.40 -13.53 1.86
N LEU A 138 18.44 -13.66 0.55
CA LEU A 138 19.21 -14.70 -0.16
C LEU A 138 20.68 -14.32 -0.38
N ASN A 139 21.11 -13.16 0.07
CA ASN A 139 22.44 -12.60 -0.13
C ASN A 139 22.85 -12.61 -1.62
N THR A 140 21.95 -12.18 -2.50
CA THR A 140 22.15 -12.12 -3.94
C THR A 140 21.72 -10.79 -4.53
N SER A 141 22.28 -10.44 -5.68
CA SER A 141 21.86 -9.28 -6.48
C SER A 141 20.67 -9.64 -7.40
N LEU A 142 19.81 -8.66 -7.70
CA LEU A 142 18.76 -8.81 -8.71
C LEU A 142 19.30 -8.50 -10.12
N CYS A 143 20.32 -7.68 -10.22
CA CYS A 143 20.97 -7.30 -11.48
C CYS A 143 22.38 -6.81 -11.18
N GLU A 144 23.30 -6.98 -12.11
CA GLU A 144 24.66 -6.50 -12.02
C GLU A 144 25.08 -5.70 -13.25
N ARG A 145 25.95 -4.72 -13.06
CA ARG A 145 26.49 -3.86 -14.13
C ARG A 145 25.39 -3.25 -15.00
N ALA A 146 25.30 -3.63 -16.28
CA ALA A 146 24.35 -3.12 -17.28
C ALA A 146 23.18 -4.08 -17.53
N GLU A 147 22.97 -5.08 -16.70
CA GLU A 147 21.87 -6.02 -16.83
C GLU A 147 20.54 -5.32 -16.60
N PRO A 148 19.54 -5.49 -17.50
CA PRO A 148 18.22 -4.92 -17.29
C PRO A 148 17.46 -5.69 -16.21
N LEU A 149 16.75 -4.98 -15.34
CA LEU A 149 15.78 -5.56 -14.40
C LEU A 149 14.36 -5.38 -14.96
N ILE A 150 13.68 -6.49 -15.24
CA ILE A 150 12.30 -6.50 -15.69
C ILE A 150 11.42 -7.13 -14.63
N VAL A 151 10.41 -6.38 -14.16
CA VAL A 151 9.46 -6.85 -13.15
C VAL A 151 8.15 -7.24 -13.82
N LEU A 152 7.84 -8.53 -13.80
CA LEU A 152 6.62 -9.10 -14.38
C LEU A 152 5.68 -9.62 -13.29
N PRO A 153 4.36 -9.29 -13.35
CA PRO A 153 3.40 -9.84 -12.41
C PRO A 153 3.13 -11.31 -12.75
N GLY A 154 3.56 -12.24 -11.88
CA GLY A 154 3.50 -13.69 -12.12
C GLY A 154 2.10 -14.27 -12.33
N SER A 155 1.04 -13.58 -11.88
CA SER A 155 -0.34 -14.04 -11.98
C SER A 155 -1.03 -13.74 -13.33
N TYR A 156 -0.39 -12.99 -14.24
CA TYR A 156 -0.98 -12.60 -15.51
C TYR A 156 -0.46 -13.44 -16.67
N LYS A 157 -1.36 -14.02 -17.48
CA LYS A 157 -0.99 -14.83 -18.67
C LYS A 157 -0.11 -14.08 -19.67
N GLN A 158 -0.27 -12.76 -19.75
CA GLN A 158 0.54 -11.90 -20.62
C GLN A 158 2.02 -11.86 -20.22
N SER A 159 2.33 -12.12 -18.94
CA SER A 159 3.71 -12.17 -18.46
C SER A 159 4.51 -13.33 -19.08
N ALA A 160 3.85 -14.43 -19.44
CA ALA A 160 4.50 -15.58 -20.09
C ALA A 160 5.11 -15.20 -21.46
N ALA A 161 4.46 -14.33 -22.23
CA ALA A 161 4.96 -13.88 -23.52
C ALA A 161 6.31 -13.13 -23.45
N PHE A 162 6.64 -12.55 -22.29
CA PHE A 162 7.95 -11.90 -22.08
C PHE A 162 9.05 -12.89 -21.68
N LEU A 163 8.68 -14.09 -21.21
CA LEU A 163 9.64 -15.13 -20.80
C LEU A 163 10.11 -15.97 -21.99
N ASP A 164 9.31 -16.03 -23.07
CA ASP A 164 9.62 -16.83 -24.25
C ASP A 164 10.60 -16.14 -25.21
N GLY A 165 11.01 -14.89 -24.91
CA GLY A 165 12.04 -14.10 -25.63
C GLY A 165 11.82 -13.96 -27.15
N PRO A 166 12.47 -13.02 -27.83
CA PRO A 166 12.56 -13.03 -29.28
C PRO A 166 13.51 -14.13 -29.76
#